data_d2af9cd19ab13941ae5a12fbaf4369a5
#
_entry.id   d2af9cd19ab13941ae5a12fbaf4369a5
#
_cell.length_a   1.000
_cell.length_b   1.000
_cell.length_c   1.000
_cell.angle_alpha   90.00
_cell.angle_beta   90.00
_cell.angle_gamma   90.00
#
_symmetry.space_group_name_H-M   'P 1'
#
loop_
_entity.id
_entity.type
_entity.pdbx_description
1 polymer ?
#
loop_
_entity_poly.entity_id
_entity_poly.type
_entity_poly.pdbx_seq_one_letter_code
_entity_poly.pdbx_strand_id
1 'polypeptide(L)'
;MMNCLLMAQQMTAQRPPKVVLLTGGASRMTFFQQLCRETFPDSVLHVSATPEFDIARGLAYAGHVDEMVRRLKADAAAYVESDAVEQKVQSAMSALTEQLSAAMARQLTDSVLVPEYRKWRQGETATLGDMEDACQKRAESLLMSPEWSAALSEVVSPWLDNILMDVQRNLNRLCEQYGVDVQRLQIRQAMVTTSTLPMRDNLPMPEMPLMEVLLDIIVAMVAANLCGGGGIALIASGPVGLVIGAAIGLIAMFVSRPALDKLTRPLMRQMNIPKLLRKTANEQRLLSDSNQKKMAQTIRDALAEDEALQVGLCTQIGQCIDSAILRLTEEKGMAVV
;
A
#
# COMPACT_ATOMS: atom_id res chain seq x y z
N MET A 1 -7.55 -41.27 42.44
CA MET A 1 -8.47 -41.07 41.31
C MET A 1 -9.60 -40.12 41.68
N MET A 2 -10.39 -40.37 42.72
CA MET A 2 -11.47 -39.49 43.18
C MET A 2 -11.01 -38.05 43.41
N ASN A 3 -9.85 -37.86 44.07
CA ASN A 3 -9.28 -36.53 44.30
C ASN A 3 -8.98 -35.74 43.01
N CYS A 4 -8.60 -36.41 41.91
CA CYS A 4 -8.34 -35.74 40.63
C CYS A 4 -9.63 -35.27 39.99
N LEU A 5 -10.73 -36.05 40.04
CA LEU A 5 -12.04 -35.63 39.51
C LEU A 5 -12.66 -34.50 40.29
N LEU A 6 -12.56 -34.55 41.64
CA LEU A 6 -13.01 -33.44 42.52
C LEU A 6 -12.20 -32.16 42.26
N MET A 7 -10.90 -32.30 42.05
CA MET A 7 -10.05 -31.16 41.69
C MET A 7 -10.43 -30.59 40.32
N ALA A 8 -10.66 -31.44 39.31
CA ALA A 8 -11.14 -31.00 37.99
C ALA A 8 -12.51 -30.33 38.08
N GLN A 9 -13.43 -30.83 38.88
CA GLN A 9 -14.73 -30.22 39.12
C GLN A 9 -14.59 -28.84 39.76
N GLN A 10 -13.73 -28.69 40.75
CA GLN A 10 -13.45 -27.39 41.37
C GLN A 10 -12.84 -26.38 40.40
N MET A 11 -11.89 -26.80 39.58
CA MET A 11 -11.24 -25.94 38.59
C MET A 11 -12.22 -25.50 37.49
N THR A 12 -13.21 -26.32 37.19
CA THR A 12 -14.21 -26.00 36.13
C THR A 12 -15.54 -25.47 36.69
N ALA A 13 -15.65 -25.20 37.99
CA ALA A 13 -16.88 -24.81 38.65
C ALA A 13 -17.51 -23.54 38.06
N GLN A 14 -16.70 -22.57 37.63
CA GLN A 14 -17.17 -21.33 37.00
C GLN A 14 -17.61 -21.55 35.54
N ARG A 15 -17.10 -22.59 34.87
CA ARG A 15 -17.40 -22.90 33.47
C ARG A 15 -17.40 -24.43 33.28
N PRO A 16 -18.52 -25.09 33.66
CA PRO A 16 -18.59 -26.53 33.60
C PRO A 16 -18.40 -27.05 32.15
N PRO A 17 -17.69 -28.18 31.96
CA PRO A 17 -17.43 -28.72 30.65
C PRO A 17 -18.74 -29.23 30.02
N LYS A 18 -18.94 -28.96 28.74
CA LYS A 18 -20.06 -29.53 27.97
C LYS A 18 -19.78 -30.99 27.55
N VAL A 19 -18.51 -31.34 27.39
CA VAL A 19 -18.06 -32.67 26.99
C VAL A 19 -16.90 -33.10 27.89
N VAL A 20 -16.97 -34.33 28.36
CA VAL A 20 -15.85 -35.03 29.05
C VAL A 20 -15.37 -36.17 28.17
N LEU A 21 -14.13 -36.06 27.68
CA LEU A 21 -13.50 -37.07 26.85
C LEU A 21 -12.65 -38.02 27.72
N LEU A 22 -12.94 -39.32 27.66
CA LEU A 22 -12.17 -40.33 28.32
C LEU A 22 -11.23 -41.05 27.34
N THR A 23 -9.94 -41.01 27.63
CA THR A 23 -8.89 -41.66 26.83
C THR A 23 -8.05 -42.61 27.69
N GLY A 24 -7.31 -43.51 27.03
CA GLY A 24 -6.53 -44.53 27.69
C GLY A 24 -7.32 -45.78 28.09
N GLY A 25 -6.63 -46.89 28.29
CA GLY A 25 -7.25 -48.19 28.57
C GLY A 25 -8.16 -48.25 29.79
N ALA A 26 -7.89 -47.46 30.81
CA ALA A 26 -8.71 -47.34 32.01
C ALA A 26 -10.11 -46.76 31.74
N SER A 27 -10.30 -46.01 30.64
CA SER A 27 -11.60 -45.47 30.28
C SER A 27 -12.66 -46.51 29.86
N ARG A 28 -12.23 -47.74 29.59
CA ARG A 28 -13.14 -48.88 29.37
C ARG A 28 -13.80 -49.40 30.64
N MET A 29 -13.27 -49.04 31.80
CA MET A 29 -13.81 -49.50 33.08
C MET A 29 -15.15 -48.77 33.36
N THR A 30 -16.22 -49.54 33.50
CA THR A 30 -17.58 -49.03 33.71
C THR A 30 -17.68 -48.18 34.98
N PHE A 31 -17.01 -48.57 36.05
CA PHE A 31 -17.03 -47.79 37.29
C PHE A 31 -16.42 -46.40 37.10
N PHE A 32 -15.39 -46.28 36.26
CA PHE A 32 -14.76 -44.99 36.00
C PHE A 32 -15.66 -44.09 35.17
N GLN A 33 -16.32 -44.66 34.17
CA GLN A 33 -17.32 -43.93 33.36
C GLN A 33 -18.49 -43.45 34.24
N GLN A 34 -18.95 -44.29 35.16
CA GLN A 34 -20.01 -43.97 36.11
C GLN A 34 -19.58 -42.83 37.03
N LEU A 35 -18.39 -42.89 37.60
CA LEU A 35 -17.82 -41.86 38.48
C LEU A 35 -17.74 -40.50 37.73
N CYS A 36 -17.34 -40.52 36.45
CA CYS A 36 -17.29 -39.29 35.65
C CYS A 36 -18.70 -38.71 35.40
N ARG A 37 -19.72 -39.56 35.12
CA ARG A 37 -21.12 -39.10 34.99
C ARG A 37 -21.66 -38.50 36.30
N GLU A 38 -21.33 -39.07 37.42
CA GLU A 38 -21.73 -38.55 38.74
C GLU A 38 -21.05 -37.23 39.07
N THR A 39 -19.79 -37.08 38.65
CA THR A 39 -19.03 -35.82 38.86
C THR A 39 -19.44 -34.70 37.94
N PHE A 40 -19.79 -35.01 36.69
CA PHE A 40 -20.18 -34.04 35.65
C PHE A 40 -21.53 -34.43 35.02
N PRO A 41 -22.64 -34.32 35.76
CA PRO A 41 -23.94 -34.83 35.33
C PRO A 41 -24.48 -34.15 34.09
N ASP A 42 -24.14 -32.86 33.87
CA ASP A 42 -24.62 -32.06 32.73
C ASP A 42 -23.70 -32.17 31.50
N SER A 43 -22.65 -32.99 31.56
CA SER A 43 -21.68 -33.15 30.48
C SER A 43 -21.95 -34.41 29.67
N VAL A 44 -21.75 -34.33 28.34
CA VAL A 44 -21.74 -35.51 27.49
C VAL A 44 -20.42 -36.25 27.69
N LEU A 45 -20.54 -37.51 28.16
CA LEU A 45 -19.36 -38.37 28.33
C LEU A 45 -19.07 -39.05 26.98
N HIS A 46 -17.92 -38.81 26.40
CA HIS A 46 -17.44 -39.46 25.19
C HIS A 46 -16.32 -40.45 25.51
N VAL A 47 -16.46 -41.67 25.08
CA VAL A 47 -15.45 -42.75 25.17
C VAL A 47 -15.21 -43.24 23.76
N SER A 48 -13.99 -43.22 23.30
CA SER A 48 -13.62 -43.72 21.97
C SER A 48 -13.82 -45.24 21.87
N ALA A 49 -13.97 -45.74 20.65
CA ALA A 49 -14.02 -47.19 20.41
C ALA A 49 -12.71 -47.88 20.77
N THR A 50 -11.58 -47.18 20.68
CA THR A 50 -10.22 -47.72 20.97
C THR A 50 -9.44 -46.74 21.82
N PRO A 51 -9.87 -46.48 23.07
CA PRO A 51 -9.34 -45.41 23.91
C PRO A 51 -7.86 -45.60 24.28
N GLU A 52 -7.36 -46.83 24.28
CA GLU A 52 -5.95 -47.19 24.50
C GLU A 52 -5.02 -46.59 23.42
N PHE A 53 -5.49 -46.33 22.22
CA PHE A 53 -4.73 -45.78 21.10
C PHE A 53 -4.95 -44.28 20.90
N ASP A 54 -5.91 -43.66 21.57
CA ASP A 54 -6.30 -42.26 21.31
C ASP A 54 -5.14 -41.28 21.49
N ILE A 55 -4.32 -41.49 22.53
CA ILE A 55 -3.13 -40.66 22.81
C ILE A 55 -2.11 -40.81 21.67
N ALA A 56 -1.83 -42.07 21.26
CA ALA A 56 -0.88 -42.32 20.17
C ALA A 56 -1.36 -41.74 18.83
N ARG A 57 -2.67 -41.86 18.53
CA ARG A 57 -3.30 -41.24 17.33
C ARG A 57 -3.24 -39.71 17.41
N GLY A 58 -3.55 -39.17 18.58
CA GLY A 58 -3.49 -37.70 18.78
C GLY A 58 -2.08 -37.16 18.57
N LEU A 59 -1.06 -37.84 19.11
CA LEU A 59 0.33 -37.48 18.89
C LEU A 59 0.78 -37.64 17.45
N ALA A 60 0.37 -38.70 16.76
CA ALA A 60 0.67 -38.89 15.34
C ALA A 60 0.02 -37.82 14.48
N TYR A 61 -1.23 -37.45 14.80
CA TYR A 61 -1.94 -36.38 14.12
C TYR A 61 -1.27 -35.00 14.37
N ALA A 62 -0.93 -34.69 15.63
CA ALA A 62 -0.20 -33.46 15.98
C ALA A 62 1.13 -33.37 15.22
N GLY A 63 1.93 -34.46 15.21
CA GLY A 63 3.17 -34.49 14.44
C GLY A 63 2.97 -34.34 12.94
N HIS A 64 1.87 -34.84 12.37
CA HIS A 64 1.52 -34.62 10.97
C HIS A 64 1.19 -33.15 10.71
N VAL A 65 0.37 -32.53 11.57
CA VAL A 65 0.02 -31.11 11.47
C VAL A 65 1.27 -30.23 11.61
N ASP A 66 2.14 -30.50 12.57
CA ASP A 66 3.38 -29.76 12.75
C ASP A 66 4.29 -29.81 11.51
N GLU A 67 4.37 -30.98 10.87
CA GLU A 67 5.13 -31.14 9.62
C GLU A 67 4.50 -30.37 8.48
N MET A 68 3.17 -30.37 8.36
CA MET A 68 2.46 -29.58 7.33
C MET A 68 2.69 -28.07 7.53
N VAL A 69 2.59 -27.58 8.77
CA VAL A 69 2.86 -26.19 9.12
C VAL A 69 4.31 -25.81 8.79
N ARG A 70 5.26 -26.70 9.13
CA ARG A 70 6.69 -26.49 8.82
C ARG A 70 6.93 -26.37 7.32
N ARG A 71 6.30 -27.21 6.51
CA ARG A 71 6.39 -27.16 5.04
C ARG A 71 5.72 -25.92 4.46
N LEU A 72 4.54 -25.54 4.95
CA LEU A 72 3.87 -24.31 4.56
C LEU A 72 4.77 -23.09 4.78
N LYS A 73 5.40 -23.00 5.97
CA LYS A 73 6.33 -21.90 6.27
C LYS A 73 7.56 -21.91 5.37
N ALA A 74 8.10 -23.09 5.09
CA ALA A 74 9.26 -23.23 4.18
C ALA A 74 8.92 -22.80 2.75
N ASP A 75 7.77 -23.22 2.22
CA ASP A 75 7.33 -22.85 0.87
C ASP A 75 6.94 -21.36 0.78
N ALA A 76 6.37 -20.78 1.83
CA ALA A 76 6.13 -19.34 1.89
C ALA A 76 7.43 -18.53 1.92
N ALA A 77 8.44 -18.99 2.68
CA ALA A 77 9.77 -18.39 2.68
C ALA A 77 10.46 -18.51 1.31
N ALA A 78 10.37 -19.68 0.68
CA ALA A 78 10.90 -19.89 -0.68
C ALA A 78 10.20 -19.00 -1.73
N TYR A 79 8.90 -18.76 -1.55
CA TYR A 79 8.16 -17.82 -2.42
C TYR A 79 8.68 -16.39 -2.26
N VAL A 80 8.94 -15.93 -1.04
CA VAL A 80 9.54 -14.62 -0.76
C VAL A 80 10.97 -14.54 -1.32
N GLU A 81 11.80 -15.56 -1.09
CA GLU A 81 13.17 -15.60 -1.60
C GLU A 81 13.28 -15.68 -3.14
N SER A 82 12.20 -16.00 -3.83
CA SER A 82 12.17 -16.08 -5.30
C SER A 82 12.09 -14.73 -6.01
N ASP A 83 12.05 -13.61 -5.28
CA ASP A 83 11.84 -12.24 -5.79
C ASP A 83 10.55 -12.08 -6.63
N ALA A 84 9.63 -13.03 -6.54
CA ALA A 84 8.41 -13.05 -7.38
C ALA A 84 7.52 -11.84 -7.13
N VAL A 85 7.48 -11.36 -5.88
CA VAL A 85 6.73 -10.14 -5.51
C VAL A 85 7.40 -8.92 -6.12
N GLU A 86 8.71 -8.77 -5.98
CA GLU A 86 9.47 -7.64 -6.53
C GLU A 86 9.36 -7.59 -8.06
N GLN A 87 9.52 -8.72 -8.75
CA GLN A 87 9.33 -8.82 -10.21
C GLN A 87 7.91 -8.42 -10.63
N LYS A 88 6.90 -8.78 -9.83
CA LYS A 88 5.52 -8.38 -10.09
C LYS A 88 5.32 -6.89 -9.94
N VAL A 89 5.85 -6.29 -8.87
CA VAL A 89 5.85 -4.84 -8.65
C VAL A 89 6.54 -4.15 -9.82
N GLN A 90 7.73 -4.59 -10.20
CA GLN A 90 8.50 -4.02 -11.31
C GLN A 90 7.74 -4.09 -12.64
N SER A 91 7.10 -5.22 -12.95
CA SER A 91 6.29 -5.36 -14.17
C SER A 91 5.08 -4.42 -14.22
N ALA A 92 4.56 -4.03 -13.06
CA ALA A 92 3.41 -3.13 -12.92
C ALA A 92 3.80 -1.64 -12.82
N MET A 93 5.10 -1.31 -12.67
CA MET A 93 5.58 0.07 -12.47
C MET A 93 5.25 0.99 -13.64
N SER A 94 5.36 0.52 -14.88
CA SER A 94 5.04 1.33 -16.06
C SER A 94 3.60 1.84 -16.04
N ALA A 95 2.65 0.98 -15.64
CA ALA A 95 1.24 1.35 -15.52
C ALA A 95 1.01 2.35 -14.37
N LEU A 96 1.72 2.18 -13.26
CA LEU A 96 1.67 3.12 -12.13
C LEU A 96 2.19 4.50 -12.56
N THR A 97 3.37 4.55 -13.19
CA THR A 97 4.00 5.80 -13.64
C THR A 97 3.12 6.55 -14.63
N GLU A 98 2.45 5.84 -15.54
CA GLU A 98 1.50 6.45 -16.49
C GLU A 98 0.28 7.06 -15.77
N GLN A 99 -0.33 6.33 -14.86
CA GLN A 99 -1.51 6.80 -14.13
C GLN A 99 -1.16 7.93 -13.15
N LEU A 100 -0.04 7.83 -12.43
CA LEU A 100 0.46 8.89 -11.55
C LEU A 100 0.72 10.17 -12.33
N SER A 101 1.45 10.10 -13.44
CA SER A 101 1.77 11.29 -14.24
C SER A 101 0.51 11.98 -14.78
N ALA A 102 -0.52 11.21 -15.14
CA ALA A 102 -1.81 11.77 -15.57
C ALA A 102 -2.55 12.46 -14.40
N ALA A 103 -2.59 11.85 -13.22
CA ALA A 103 -3.21 12.43 -12.03
C ALA A 103 -2.47 13.70 -11.58
N MET A 104 -1.15 13.67 -11.57
CA MET A 104 -0.30 14.81 -11.22
C MET A 104 -0.47 15.97 -12.20
N ALA A 105 -0.48 15.69 -13.51
CA ALA A 105 -0.72 16.71 -14.53
C ALA A 105 -2.07 17.39 -14.35
N ARG A 106 -3.11 16.62 -14.03
CA ARG A 106 -4.45 17.16 -13.75
C ARG A 106 -4.44 18.06 -12.52
N GLN A 107 -3.90 17.56 -11.40
CA GLN A 107 -3.82 18.32 -10.15
C GLN A 107 -3.03 19.62 -10.31
N LEU A 108 -1.88 19.59 -10.97
CA LEU A 108 -1.08 20.78 -11.25
C LEU A 108 -1.83 21.77 -12.15
N THR A 109 -2.55 21.27 -13.15
CA THR A 109 -3.35 22.12 -14.01
C THR A 109 -4.46 22.82 -13.22
N ASP A 110 -5.28 22.04 -12.51
CA ASP A 110 -6.49 22.54 -11.87
C ASP A 110 -6.18 23.37 -10.61
N SER A 111 -5.22 22.95 -9.81
CA SER A 111 -4.92 23.57 -8.53
C SER A 111 -3.82 24.64 -8.60
N VAL A 112 -2.96 24.64 -9.62
CA VAL A 112 -1.85 25.59 -9.75
C VAL A 112 -2.01 26.49 -10.95
N LEU A 113 -2.02 25.92 -12.17
CA LEU A 113 -1.95 26.73 -13.40
C LEU A 113 -3.20 27.55 -13.62
N VAL A 114 -4.38 26.96 -13.53
CA VAL A 114 -5.66 27.64 -13.80
C VAL A 114 -5.91 28.80 -12.85
N PRO A 115 -5.74 28.67 -11.52
CA PRO A 115 -5.94 29.79 -10.60
C PRO A 115 -4.96 30.95 -10.85
N GLU A 116 -3.68 30.67 -11.05
CA GLU A 116 -2.68 31.72 -11.26
C GLU A 116 -2.83 32.37 -12.65
N TYR A 117 -3.21 31.60 -13.68
CA TYR A 117 -3.57 32.12 -14.97
C TYR A 117 -4.78 33.07 -14.91
N ARG A 118 -5.82 32.75 -14.13
CA ARG A 118 -6.98 33.63 -13.94
C ARG A 118 -6.58 34.95 -13.29
N LYS A 119 -5.74 34.92 -12.25
CA LYS A 119 -5.19 36.13 -11.61
C LYS A 119 -4.40 36.98 -12.59
N TRP A 120 -3.50 36.38 -13.38
CA TRP A 120 -2.75 37.08 -14.42
C TRP A 120 -3.70 37.69 -15.48
N ARG A 121 -4.71 36.96 -15.93
CA ARG A 121 -5.70 37.43 -16.88
C ARG A 121 -6.52 38.61 -16.33
N GLN A 122 -6.80 38.64 -15.03
CA GLN A 122 -7.48 39.73 -14.33
C GLN A 122 -6.56 40.94 -14.09
N GLY A 123 -5.25 40.74 -14.24
CA GLY A 123 -4.24 41.77 -14.09
C GLY A 123 -3.79 41.96 -12.64
N GLU A 124 -4.03 40.98 -11.78
CA GLU A 124 -3.51 40.93 -10.41
C GLU A 124 -2.01 40.64 -10.40
N THR A 125 -1.52 39.89 -11.39
CA THR A 125 -0.11 39.59 -11.60
C THR A 125 0.41 40.42 -12.78
N ALA A 126 1.56 41.10 -12.65
CA ALA A 126 2.02 42.05 -13.63
C ALA A 126 2.67 41.41 -14.86
N THR A 127 3.57 40.46 -14.64
CA THR A 127 4.36 39.81 -15.70
C THR A 127 4.11 38.32 -15.77
N LEU A 128 4.60 37.67 -16.82
CA LEU A 128 4.59 36.21 -16.92
C LEU A 128 5.56 35.57 -15.91
N GLY A 129 6.65 36.25 -15.58
CA GLY A 129 7.59 35.82 -14.55
C GLY A 129 6.95 35.78 -13.16
N ASP A 130 6.22 36.84 -12.79
CA ASP A 130 5.49 36.86 -11.52
C ASP A 130 4.45 35.73 -11.45
N MET A 131 3.80 35.39 -12.58
CA MET A 131 2.87 34.26 -12.65
C MET A 131 3.61 32.92 -12.50
N GLU A 132 4.79 32.75 -13.11
CA GLU A 132 5.64 31.57 -12.97
C GLU A 132 6.05 31.37 -11.50
N ASP A 133 6.53 32.44 -10.84
CA ASP A 133 6.94 32.42 -9.44
C ASP A 133 5.74 32.11 -8.49
N ALA A 134 4.55 32.63 -8.82
CA ALA A 134 3.33 32.32 -8.08
C ALA A 134 2.89 30.85 -8.28
N CYS A 135 2.98 30.33 -9.51
CA CYS A 135 2.72 28.92 -9.81
C CYS A 135 3.70 28.01 -9.05
N GLN A 136 4.98 28.37 -8.98
CA GLN A 136 6.00 27.63 -8.25
C GLN A 136 5.65 27.52 -6.77
N LYS A 137 5.41 28.65 -6.09
CA LYS A 137 5.04 28.68 -4.67
C LYS A 137 3.77 27.87 -4.38
N ARG A 138 2.80 27.95 -5.30
CA ARG A 138 1.55 27.22 -5.17
C ARG A 138 1.73 25.72 -5.38
N ALA A 139 2.60 25.31 -6.31
CA ALA A 139 2.98 23.93 -6.51
C ALA A 139 3.68 23.34 -5.29
N GLU A 140 4.64 24.07 -4.69
CA GLU A 140 5.29 23.68 -3.45
C GLU A 140 4.27 23.42 -2.31
N SER A 141 3.31 24.34 -2.16
CA SER A 141 2.25 24.18 -1.17
C SER A 141 1.33 23.00 -1.46
N LEU A 142 1.00 22.78 -2.74
CA LEU A 142 0.16 21.65 -3.16
C LEU A 142 0.82 20.30 -2.87
N LEU A 143 2.12 20.15 -3.18
CA LEU A 143 2.87 18.92 -2.96
C LEU A 143 2.89 18.47 -1.49
N MET A 144 2.75 19.40 -0.55
CA MET A 144 2.69 19.14 0.89
C MET A 144 1.24 19.07 1.40
N SER A 145 0.25 19.11 0.52
CA SER A 145 -1.16 19.17 0.92
C SER A 145 -1.80 17.77 1.02
N PRO A 146 -2.82 17.61 1.90
CA PRO A 146 -3.60 16.39 1.97
C PRO A 146 -4.33 16.06 0.65
N GLU A 147 -4.72 17.09 -0.11
CA GLU A 147 -5.39 16.93 -1.40
C GLU A 147 -4.49 16.25 -2.43
N TRP A 148 -3.19 16.56 -2.42
CA TRP A 148 -2.20 15.89 -3.27
C TRP A 148 -2.07 14.42 -2.91
N SER A 149 -1.89 14.12 -1.62
CA SER A 149 -1.82 12.74 -1.13
C SER A 149 -3.08 11.94 -1.47
N ALA A 150 -4.26 12.52 -1.29
CA ALA A 150 -5.52 11.89 -1.64
C ALA A 150 -5.62 11.57 -3.14
N ALA A 151 -5.26 12.53 -4.01
CA ALA A 151 -5.30 12.32 -5.46
C ALA A 151 -4.33 11.23 -5.94
N LEU A 152 -3.14 11.12 -5.34
CA LEU A 152 -2.21 10.04 -5.65
C LEU A 152 -2.68 8.71 -5.09
N SER A 153 -3.27 8.68 -3.90
CA SER A 153 -3.83 7.47 -3.29
C SER A 153 -4.95 6.84 -4.13
N GLU A 154 -5.76 7.65 -4.81
CA GLU A 154 -6.79 7.15 -5.74
C GLU A 154 -6.20 6.32 -6.89
N VAL A 155 -4.97 6.59 -7.28
CA VAL A 155 -4.24 5.85 -8.33
C VAL A 155 -3.49 4.65 -7.74
N VAL A 156 -2.79 4.87 -6.63
CA VAL A 156 -1.90 3.86 -6.04
C VAL A 156 -2.69 2.72 -5.43
N SER A 157 -3.81 2.99 -4.75
CA SER A 157 -4.59 1.94 -4.07
C SER A 157 -5.10 0.85 -5.01
N PRO A 158 -5.76 1.15 -6.16
CA PRO A 158 -6.19 0.11 -7.10
C PRO A 158 -5.03 -0.64 -7.73
N TRP A 159 -3.92 0.05 -8.00
CA TRP A 159 -2.71 -0.56 -8.53
C TRP A 159 -2.11 -1.59 -7.55
N LEU A 160 -1.98 -1.20 -6.28
CA LEU A 160 -1.49 -2.08 -5.22
C LEU A 160 -2.44 -3.25 -4.96
N ASP A 161 -3.75 -3.01 -4.97
CA ASP A 161 -4.76 -4.07 -4.86
C ASP A 161 -4.60 -5.14 -5.94
N ASN A 162 -4.27 -4.76 -7.18
CA ASN A 162 -4.02 -5.72 -8.26
C ASN A 162 -2.79 -6.60 -7.98
N ILE A 163 -1.72 -6.03 -7.43
CA ILE A 163 -0.53 -6.80 -7.03
C ILE A 163 -0.89 -7.76 -5.89
N LEU A 164 -1.61 -7.27 -4.87
CA LEU A 164 -2.03 -8.09 -3.73
C LEU A 164 -2.98 -9.22 -4.14
N MET A 165 -3.80 -9.05 -5.16
CA MET A 165 -4.65 -10.12 -5.70
C MET A 165 -3.81 -11.26 -6.30
N ASP A 166 -2.71 -10.95 -6.98
CA ASP A 166 -1.82 -11.98 -7.53
C ASP A 166 -1.05 -12.71 -6.41
N VAL A 167 -0.56 -11.96 -5.41
CA VAL A 167 0.06 -12.54 -4.21
C VAL A 167 -0.93 -13.45 -3.48
N GLN A 168 -2.17 -12.99 -3.27
CA GLN A 168 -3.23 -13.79 -2.64
C GLN A 168 -3.50 -15.08 -3.40
N ARG A 169 -3.48 -15.06 -4.72
CA ARG A 169 -3.67 -16.27 -5.53
C ARG A 169 -2.58 -17.31 -5.28
N ASN A 170 -1.34 -16.88 -5.08
CA ASN A 170 -0.25 -17.79 -4.72
C ASN A 170 -0.39 -18.32 -3.29
N LEU A 171 -0.76 -17.47 -2.33
CA LEU A 171 -1.06 -17.90 -0.96
C LEU A 171 -2.22 -18.90 -0.91
N ASN A 172 -3.27 -18.70 -1.72
CA ASN A 172 -4.38 -19.63 -1.81
C ASN A 172 -3.94 -21.02 -2.29
N ARG A 173 -3.03 -21.09 -3.28
CA ARG A 173 -2.46 -22.37 -3.74
C ARG A 173 -1.69 -23.08 -2.63
N LEU A 174 -0.91 -22.33 -1.84
CA LEU A 174 -0.23 -22.90 -0.67
C LEU A 174 -1.24 -23.40 0.37
N CYS A 175 -2.32 -22.65 0.63
CA CYS A 175 -3.39 -23.08 1.52
C CYS A 175 -4.03 -24.39 1.05
N GLU A 176 -4.37 -24.50 -0.23
CA GLU A 176 -4.95 -25.71 -0.84
C GLU A 176 -4.01 -26.91 -0.74
N GLN A 177 -2.71 -26.68 -1.00
CA GLN A 177 -1.67 -27.74 -0.93
C GLN A 177 -1.54 -28.32 0.47
N TYR A 178 -1.69 -27.50 1.51
CA TYR A 178 -1.49 -27.91 2.91
C TYR A 178 -2.80 -28.06 3.70
N GLY A 179 -3.95 -27.95 3.04
CA GLY A 179 -5.27 -28.11 3.67
C GLY A 179 -5.58 -27.01 4.69
N VAL A 180 -5.00 -25.83 4.52
CA VAL A 180 -5.23 -24.65 5.36
C VAL A 180 -6.44 -23.88 4.81
N ASP A 181 -7.31 -23.40 5.69
CA ASP A 181 -8.43 -22.56 5.28
C ASP A 181 -7.91 -21.24 4.66
N VAL A 182 -8.27 -21.02 3.39
CA VAL A 182 -7.90 -19.83 2.61
C VAL A 182 -8.27 -18.52 3.32
N GLN A 183 -9.35 -18.51 4.10
CA GLN A 183 -9.78 -17.32 4.85
C GLN A 183 -8.79 -16.89 5.94
N ARG A 184 -7.88 -17.76 6.33
CA ARG A 184 -6.88 -17.48 7.38
C ARG A 184 -5.66 -16.72 6.85
N LEU A 185 -5.27 -16.93 5.59
CA LEU A 185 -4.11 -16.30 4.98
C LEU A 185 -4.52 -15.18 4.00
N GLN A 186 -5.25 -14.18 4.48
CA GLN A 186 -5.68 -13.03 3.69
C GLN A 186 -4.65 -11.90 3.77
N ILE A 187 -3.83 -11.74 2.73
CA ILE A 187 -2.74 -10.73 2.69
C ILE A 187 -3.29 -9.31 2.84
N ARG A 188 -4.42 -9.00 2.23
CA ARG A 188 -5.04 -7.67 2.34
C ARG A 188 -5.43 -7.33 3.77
N GLN A 189 -5.98 -8.28 4.51
CA GLN A 189 -6.30 -8.09 5.93
C GLN A 189 -5.04 -7.90 6.77
N ALA A 190 -3.96 -8.63 6.48
CA ALA A 190 -2.70 -8.47 7.16
C ALA A 190 -2.07 -7.10 6.92
N MET A 191 -2.21 -6.55 5.72
CA MET A 191 -1.69 -5.22 5.38
C MET A 191 -2.51 -4.07 5.98
N VAL A 192 -3.78 -4.29 6.28
CA VAL A 192 -4.65 -3.31 6.97
C VAL A 192 -4.49 -3.40 8.49
N THR A 193 -4.12 -4.57 9.01
CA THR A 193 -3.90 -4.74 10.45
C THR A 193 -2.53 -4.15 10.82
N THR A 194 -2.47 -3.40 11.89
CA THR A 194 -1.30 -2.71 12.44
C THR A 194 -0.02 -3.53 12.35
N SER A 195 0.98 -3.02 11.67
CA SER A 195 2.29 -3.63 11.55
C SER A 195 3.36 -2.66 11.96
N THR A 196 4.13 -3.01 12.95
CA THR A 196 5.44 -2.41 13.19
C THR A 196 6.37 -2.87 12.07
N LEU A 197 6.60 -2.02 11.08
CA LEU A 197 7.69 -2.21 10.15
C LEU A 197 9.01 -2.17 10.93
N PRO A 198 9.97 -3.07 10.68
CA PRO A 198 11.33 -2.87 11.11
C PRO A 198 11.96 -1.78 10.23
N MET A 199 11.52 -0.55 10.41
CA MET A 199 12.16 0.59 9.79
C MET A 199 13.15 1.19 10.76
N ARG A 200 14.42 1.20 10.34
CA ARG A 200 15.57 1.97 10.87
C ARG A 200 15.40 2.47 12.29
N ASP A 201 16.32 2.01 13.12
CA ASP A 201 16.53 2.42 14.49
C ASP A 201 16.15 3.89 14.78
N ASN A 202 15.29 4.10 15.79
CA ASN A 202 15.09 5.32 16.56
C ASN A 202 13.92 6.27 16.28
N LEU A 203 12.83 5.88 15.57
CA LEU A 203 11.59 6.65 15.65
C LEU A 203 10.44 5.77 16.11
N PRO A 204 9.75 6.10 17.23
CA PRO A 204 8.51 5.45 17.60
C PRO A 204 7.45 5.88 16.57
N MET A 205 7.23 5.05 15.57
CA MET A 205 6.13 5.25 14.63
C MET A 205 4.81 4.86 15.31
N PRO A 206 3.74 5.65 15.15
CA PRO A 206 2.42 5.25 15.59
C PRO A 206 2.00 3.96 14.87
N GLU A 207 1.20 3.14 15.53
CA GLU A 207 0.61 1.93 14.97
C GLU A 207 -0.31 2.31 13.78
N MET A 208 0.25 2.38 12.58
CA MET A 208 -0.50 2.68 11.35
C MET A 208 -0.72 1.40 10.52
N PRO A 209 -1.83 1.29 9.80
CA PRO A 209 -2.04 0.21 8.83
C PRO A 209 -0.91 0.20 7.79
N LEU A 210 -0.40 -0.98 7.46
CA LEU A 210 0.73 -1.13 6.52
C LEU A 210 0.43 -0.50 5.15
N MET A 211 -0.83 -0.55 4.73
CA MET A 211 -1.30 0.07 3.48
C MET A 211 -1.11 1.60 3.51
N GLU A 212 -1.45 2.26 4.61
CA GLU A 212 -1.28 3.72 4.74
C GLU A 212 0.20 4.08 4.74
N VAL A 213 1.05 3.30 5.42
CA VAL A 213 2.50 3.50 5.41
C VAL A 213 3.08 3.37 3.99
N LEU A 214 2.63 2.37 3.22
CA LEU A 214 3.06 2.22 1.82
C LEU A 214 2.63 3.39 0.95
N LEU A 215 1.39 3.86 1.10
CA LEU A 215 0.89 5.03 0.38
C LEU A 215 1.71 6.27 0.73
N ASP A 216 1.98 6.49 2.00
CA ASP A 216 2.79 7.62 2.46
C ASP A 216 4.22 7.55 1.93
N ILE A 217 4.84 6.37 1.90
CA ILE A 217 6.17 6.16 1.31
C ILE A 217 6.15 6.50 -0.18
N ILE A 218 5.19 5.99 -0.95
CA ILE A 218 5.08 6.27 -2.39
C ILE A 218 4.86 7.76 -2.63
N VAL A 219 3.96 8.39 -1.89
CA VAL A 219 3.68 9.82 -1.99
C VAL A 219 4.91 10.65 -1.63
N ALA A 220 5.60 10.31 -0.53
CA ALA A 220 6.80 11.00 -0.09
C ALA A 220 7.96 10.84 -1.09
N MET A 221 8.17 9.65 -1.65
CA MET A 221 9.21 9.40 -2.65
C MET A 221 8.92 10.14 -3.97
N VAL A 222 7.67 10.13 -4.43
CA VAL A 222 7.25 10.90 -5.61
C VAL A 222 7.41 12.39 -5.38
N ALA A 223 7.00 12.91 -4.22
CA ALA A 223 7.16 14.31 -3.86
C ALA A 223 8.66 14.70 -3.74
N ALA A 224 9.47 13.87 -3.11
CA ALA A 224 10.91 14.10 -2.97
C ALA A 224 11.62 14.12 -4.33
N ASN A 225 11.22 13.25 -5.28
CA ASN A 225 11.77 13.25 -6.63
C ASN A 225 11.36 14.49 -7.42
N LEU A 226 10.10 14.90 -7.31
CA LEU A 226 9.62 16.13 -7.96
C LEU A 226 10.25 17.40 -7.38
N CYS A 227 10.53 17.41 -6.08
CA CYS A 227 11.18 18.53 -5.40
C CYS A 227 12.71 18.44 -5.45
N GLY A 228 13.27 17.30 -5.88
CA GLY A 228 14.72 17.05 -6.02
C GLY A 228 15.50 17.34 -4.75
N GLY A 229 15.51 16.45 -3.77
CA GLY A 229 16.46 16.33 -2.63
C GLY A 229 17.07 17.57 -1.95
N GLY A 230 16.78 18.76 -2.39
CA GLY A 230 17.43 20.00 -1.97
C GLY A 230 16.53 21.22 -1.98
N GLY A 231 15.26 21.08 -1.67
CA GLY A 231 14.33 22.18 -1.39
C GLY A 231 14.40 23.41 -2.35
N ILE A 232 13.27 23.85 -2.87
CA ILE A 232 13.07 25.19 -3.50
C ILE A 232 13.74 25.42 -4.87
N ALA A 233 15.01 25.05 -5.07
CA ALA A 233 15.71 25.37 -6.32
C ALA A 233 15.32 24.50 -7.52
N LEU A 234 14.69 23.36 -7.31
CA LEU A 234 14.42 22.35 -8.32
C LEU A 234 12.99 22.33 -8.87
N ILE A 235 12.03 22.95 -8.20
CA ILE A 235 10.73 23.19 -8.82
C ILE A 235 10.91 24.16 -10.01
N ALA A 236 11.87 25.07 -9.96
CA ALA A 236 12.22 25.94 -11.08
C ALA A 236 12.98 25.23 -12.21
N SER A 237 13.66 24.12 -11.94
CA SER A 237 14.46 23.36 -12.92
C SER A 237 14.09 21.88 -13.04
N GLY A 238 13.24 21.34 -12.13
CA GLY A 238 12.73 19.98 -12.18
C GLY A 238 11.54 19.81 -13.16
N PRO A 239 10.99 18.58 -13.26
CA PRO A 239 9.90 18.27 -14.19
C PRO A 239 8.69 19.20 -14.05
N VAL A 240 8.33 19.55 -12.82
CA VAL A 240 7.22 20.49 -12.54
C VAL A 240 7.54 21.89 -13.02
N GLY A 241 8.77 22.38 -12.79
CA GLY A 241 9.22 23.67 -13.27
C GLY A 241 9.29 23.77 -14.80
N LEU A 242 9.73 22.68 -15.46
CA LEU A 242 9.70 22.59 -16.93
C LEU A 242 8.27 22.61 -17.47
N VAL A 243 7.36 21.91 -16.81
CA VAL A 243 5.94 21.84 -17.20
C VAL A 243 5.26 23.19 -16.99
N ILE A 244 5.46 23.83 -15.84
CA ILE A 244 4.92 25.17 -15.55
C ILE A 244 5.52 26.18 -16.53
N GLY A 245 6.83 26.16 -16.76
CA GLY A 245 7.51 27.04 -17.69
C GLY A 245 7.09 26.82 -19.14
N ALA A 246 6.86 25.56 -19.57
CA ALA A 246 6.33 25.25 -20.90
C ALA A 246 4.89 25.73 -21.05
N ALA A 247 4.03 25.56 -20.05
CA ALA A 247 2.65 26.06 -20.07
C ALA A 247 2.61 27.61 -20.15
N ILE A 248 3.45 28.28 -19.39
CA ILE A 248 3.60 29.74 -19.43
C ILE A 248 4.14 30.20 -20.78
N GLY A 249 5.13 29.49 -21.34
CA GLY A 249 5.63 29.74 -22.69
C GLY A 249 4.54 29.60 -23.77
N LEU A 250 3.68 28.59 -23.66
CA LEU A 250 2.51 28.43 -24.54
C LEU A 250 1.53 29.59 -24.38
N ILE A 251 1.25 30.06 -23.17
CA ILE A 251 0.39 31.22 -22.93
C ILE A 251 0.99 32.46 -23.60
N ALA A 252 2.31 32.68 -23.47
CA ALA A 252 3.00 33.78 -24.10
C ALA A 252 2.91 33.73 -25.64
N MET A 253 3.04 32.55 -26.26
CA MET A 253 2.88 32.38 -27.70
C MET A 253 1.45 32.66 -28.18
N PHE A 254 0.44 32.39 -27.37
CA PHE A 254 -0.96 32.67 -27.78
C PHE A 254 -1.37 34.14 -27.66
N VAL A 255 -0.70 34.86 -26.76
CA VAL A 255 -0.98 36.29 -26.52
C VAL A 255 -0.19 37.19 -27.50
N SER A 256 0.97 36.76 -27.90
CA SER A 256 1.85 37.47 -28.83
C SER A 256 1.85 36.75 -30.17
N ARG A 257 1.59 37.49 -31.23
CA ARG A 257 1.61 37.00 -32.63
C ARG A 257 2.98 36.36 -32.98
N PRO A 258 3.08 35.52 -34.03
CA PRO A 258 4.20 34.65 -34.36
C PRO A 258 5.59 35.31 -34.56
N ALA A 259 5.73 36.62 -34.32
CA ALA A 259 7.03 37.31 -34.34
C ALA A 259 7.92 37.03 -33.14
N LEU A 260 7.44 36.31 -32.12
CA LEU A 260 8.15 36.07 -30.84
C LEU A 260 8.93 34.76 -30.75
N ASP A 261 8.95 33.95 -31.81
CA ASP A 261 9.73 32.69 -31.86
C ASP A 261 11.27 32.87 -31.65
N LYS A 262 11.75 34.10 -31.60
CA LYS A 262 13.16 34.45 -31.42
C LYS A 262 13.49 35.04 -30.03
N LEU A 263 12.52 35.22 -29.15
CA LEU A 263 12.76 35.78 -27.82
C LEU A 263 13.23 34.70 -26.86
N THR A 264 14.35 34.99 -26.19
CA THR A 264 14.86 34.11 -25.14
C THR A 264 13.92 34.10 -23.92
N ARG A 265 13.83 32.99 -23.21
CA ARG A 265 12.98 32.79 -22.01
C ARG A 265 13.06 33.93 -20.98
N PRO A 266 14.25 34.53 -20.66
CA PRO A 266 14.31 35.62 -19.72
C PRO A 266 13.61 36.90 -20.18
N LEU A 267 13.55 37.19 -21.49
CA LEU A 267 12.79 38.32 -22.03
C LEU A 267 11.28 38.08 -21.92
N MET A 268 10.82 36.86 -22.14
CA MET A 268 9.41 36.49 -22.00
C MET A 268 8.92 36.62 -20.54
N ARG A 269 9.77 36.30 -19.55
CA ARG A 269 9.44 36.47 -18.13
C ARG A 269 9.18 37.93 -17.75
N GLN A 270 9.89 38.89 -18.35
CA GLN A 270 9.77 40.31 -18.06
C GLN A 270 8.66 41.01 -18.84
N MET A 271 8.02 40.31 -19.78
CA MET A 271 6.95 40.89 -20.61
C MET A 271 5.72 41.24 -19.79
N ASN A 272 5.42 42.53 -19.78
CA ASN A 272 4.13 43.03 -19.27
C ASN A 272 3.12 43.12 -20.42
N ILE A 273 2.29 42.09 -20.51
CA ILE A 273 1.26 42.02 -21.57
C ILE A 273 0.07 42.89 -21.17
N PRO A 274 -0.38 43.85 -22.04
CA PRO A 274 -1.51 44.70 -21.72
C PRO A 274 -2.79 43.92 -21.39
N LYS A 275 -3.55 44.36 -20.37
CA LYS A 275 -4.75 43.67 -19.87
C LYS A 275 -5.78 43.32 -20.98
N LEU A 276 -5.90 44.17 -22.00
CA LEU A 276 -6.81 43.94 -23.13
C LEU A 276 -6.41 42.70 -23.95
N LEU A 277 -5.11 42.46 -24.13
CA LEU A 277 -4.59 41.29 -24.83
C LEU A 277 -4.67 40.04 -23.99
N ARG A 278 -4.54 40.13 -22.63
CA ARG A 278 -4.69 39.00 -21.73
C ARG A 278 -6.11 38.40 -21.75
N LYS A 279 -7.14 39.23 -21.95
CA LYS A 279 -8.53 38.79 -22.05
C LYS A 279 -8.82 37.93 -23.28
N THR A 280 -8.03 38.04 -24.34
CA THR A 280 -8.19 37.21 -25.55
C THR A 280 -7.58 35.81 -25.40
N ALA A 281 -6.76 35.62 -24.39
CA ALA A 281 -6.15 34.32 -24.10
C ALA A 281 -7.22 33.33 -23.56
N ASN A 282 -7.38 32.20 -24.24
CA ASN A 282 -8.44 31.24 -23.96
C ASN A 282 -7.98 30.19 -22.94
N GLU A 283 -8.60 30.19 -21.74
CA GLU A 283 -8.37 29.22 -20.67
C GLU A 283 -8.62 27.76 -21.12
N GLN A 284 -9.60 27.55 -22.03
CA GLN A 284 -9.91 26.21 -22.55
C GLN A 284 -8.71 25.54 -23.26
N ARG A 285 -7.74 26.32 -23.74
CA ARG A 285 -6.52 25.76 -24.33
C ARG A 285 -5.57 25.21 -23.29
N LEU A 286 -5.47 25.81 -22.10
CA LEU A 286 -4.71 25.25 -20.98
C LEU A 286 -5.30 23.92 -20.52
N LEU A 287 -6.63 23.87 -20.48
CA LEU A 287 -7.41 22.68 -20.10
C LEU A 287 -7.54 21.67 -21.25
N SER A 288 -6.96 21.94 -22.43
CA SER A 288 -7.08 21.01 -23.56
C SER A 288 -6.38 19.68 -23.25
N ASP A 289 -7.00 18.59 -23.66
CA ASP A 289 -6.46 17.23 -23.53
C ASP A 289 -5.02 17.10 -24.06
N SER A 290 -4.72 17.84 -25.14
CA SER A 290 -3.38 17.87 -25.73
C SER A 290 -2.33 18.43 -24.77
N ASN A 291 -2.63 19.49 -24.04
CA ASN A 291 -1.70 20.10 -23.10
C ASN A 291 -1.57 19.28 -21.82
N GLN A 292 -2.67 18.72 -21.32
CA GLN A 292 -2.63 17.80 -20.18
C GLN A 292 -1.82 16.55 -20.52
N LYS A 293 -1.98 15.98 -21.71
CA LYS A 293 -1.19 14.84 -22.18
C LYS A 293 0.30 15.18 -22.29
N LYS A 294 0.67 16.35 -22.81
CA LYS A 294 2.08 16.79 -22.87
C LYS A 294 2.67 16.95 -21.49
N MET A 295 1.93 17.53 -20.56
CA MET A 295 2.33 17.67 -19.17
C MET A 295 2.52 16.30 -18.50
N ALA A 296 1.55 15.41 -18.65
CA ALA A 296 1.64 14.04 -18.17
C ALA A 296 2.84 13.32 -18.78
N GLN A 297 3.09 13.49 -20.07
CA GLN A 297 4.26 12.90 -20.74
C GLN A 297 5.57 13.39 -20.13
N THR A 298 5.71 14.70 -19.91
CA THR A 298 6.94 15.28 -19.31
C THR A 298 7.17 14.75 -17.89
N ILE A 299 6.11 14.66 -17.09
CA ILE A 299 6.20 14.09 -15.74
C ILE A 299 6.55 12.60 -15.81
N ARG A 300 5.92 11.87 -16.72
CA ARG A 300 6.19 10.44 -16.92
C ARG A 300 7.63 10.20 -17.31
N ASP A 301 8.15 10.95 -18.25
CA ASP A 301 9.52 10.79 -18.73
C ASP A 301 10.52 11.07 -17.59
N ALA A 302 10.25 12.10 -16.78
CA ALA A 302 11.09 12.40 -15.61
C ALA A 302 11.02 11.32 -14.51
N LEU A 303 9.84 10.75 -14.24
CA LEU A 303 9.70 9.63 -13.29
C LEU A 303 10.32 8.33 -13.84
N ALA A 304 10.31 8.14 -15.16
CA ALA A 304 10.89 6.98 -15.82
C ALA A 304 12.41 7.05 -15.92
N GLU A 305 12.98 8.26 -16.04
CA GLU A 305 14.42 8.47 -16.08
C GLU A 305 15.09 8.31 -14.71
N ASP A 306 14.32 8.39 -13.62
CA ASP A 306 14.84 8.17 -12.26
C ASP A 306 14.83 6.69 -11.88
N GLU A 307 15.90 6.02 -12.29
CA GLU A 307 16.14 4.61 -12.00
C GLU A 307 16.22 4.33 -10.49
N ALA A 308 16.77 5.26 -9.70
CA ALA A 308 16.90 5.13 -8.26
C ALA A 308 15.51 5.16 -7.56
N LEU A 309 14.60 6.01 -8.04
CA LEU A 309 13.22 6.06 -7.55
C LEU A 309 12.49 4.74 -7.86
N GLN A 310 12.58 4.26 -9.10
CA GLN A 310 11.88 3.04 -9.50
C GLN A 310 12.38 1.82 -8.74
N VAL A 311 13.69 1.63 -8.66
CA VAL A 311 14.29 0.54 -7.88
C VAL A 311 13.94 0.66 -6.40
N GLY A 312 14.05 1.87 -5.84
CA GLY A 312 13.69 2.12 -4.43
C GLY A 312 12.24 1.78 -4.11
N LEU A 313 11.31 2.19 -4.97
CA LEU A 313 9.88 1.84 -4.82
C LEU A 313 9.64 0.34 -4.94
N CYS A 314 10.19 -0.32 -5.96
CA CYS A 314 10.04 -1.76 -6.14
C CYS A 314 10.53 -2.54 -4.93
N THR A 315 11.72 -2.23 -4.46
CA THR A 315 12.34 -2.92 -3.32
C THR A 315 11.56 -2.68 -2.03
N GLN A 316 11.14 -1.45 -1.74
CA GLN A 316 10.40 -1.16 -0.51
C GLN A 316 9.01 -1.79 -0.50
N ILE A 317 8.28 -1.71 -1.61
CA ILE A 317 6.96 -2.33 -1.74
C ILE A 317 7.10 -3.86 -1.64
N GLY A 318 8.06 -4.44 -2.34
CA GLY A 318 8.38 -5.87 -2.27
C GLY A 318 8.62 -6.31 -0.84
N GLN A 319 9.55 -5.68 -0.13
CA GLN A 319 9.89 -6.00 1.27
C GLN A 319 8.71 -5.89 2.23
N CYS A 320 7.83 -4.91 2.03
CA CYS A 320 6.63 -4.76 2.84
C CYS A 320 5.65 -5.93 2.64
N ILE A 321 5.42 -6.34 1.39
CA ILE A 321 4.54 -7.46 1.07
C ILE A 321 5.16 -8.77 1.58
N ASP A 322 6.44 -9.00 1.38
CA ASP A 322 7.18 -10.17 1.84
C ASP A 322 7.12 -10.31 3.36
N SER A 323 7.34 -9.21 4.08
CA SER A 323 7.21 -9.18 5.53
C SER A 323 5.78 -9.54 5.99
N ALA A 324 4.76 -9.08 5.26
CA ALA A 324 3.38 -9.43 5.56
C ALA A 324 3.08 -10.91 5.29
N ILE A 325 3.63 -11.51 4.22
CA ILE A 325 3.50 -12.94 3.91
C ILE A 325 4.11 -13.78 5.03
N LEU A 326 5.36 -13.50 5.39
CA LEU A 326 6.07 -14.26 6.45
C LEU A 326 5.33 -14.17 7.79
N ARG A 327 4.90 -12.97 8.18
CA ARG A 327 4.14 -12.80 9.42
C ARG A 327 2.82 -13.56 9.41
N LEU A 328 2.05 -13.47 8.31
CA LEU A 328 0.79 -14.21 8.15
C LEU A 328 0.99 -15.72 8.32
N THR A 329 2.03 -16.27 7.71
CA THR A 329 2.31 -17.71 7.78
C THR A 329 2.83 -18.12 9.16
N GLU A 330 3.50 -17.23 9.89
CA GLU A 330 3.90 -17.49 11.27
C GLU A 330 2.72 -17.45 12.24
N GLU A 331 1.91 -16.39 12.20
CA GLU A 331 0.80 -16.18 13.15
C GLU A 331 -0.38 -17.12 12.89
N LYS A 332 -0.73 -17.34 11.64
CA LYS A 332 -1.94 -18.07 11.23
C LYS A 332 -1.65 -19.52 10.83
N GLY A 333 -0.42 -19.84 10.44
CA GLY A 333 -0.02 -21.20 10.12
C GLY A 333 -0.11 -22.17 11.31
N MET A 334 0.03 -21.67 12.54
CA MET A 334 -0.14 -22.49 13.75
C MET A 334 -1.60 -22.89 14.05
N ALA A 335 -2.56 -22.33 13.35
CA ALA A 335 -3.98 -22.62 13.57
C ALA A 335 -4.56 -23.63 12.55
N VAL A 336 -3.69 -24.52 12.02
CA VAL A 336 -4.09 -25.61 11.14
C VAL A 336 -4.69 -26.74 11.99
N VAL A 337 -5.93 -26.61 12.36
CA VAL A 337 -6.84 -27.74 12.72
C VAL A 337 -8.29 -27.30 12.50
#